data_7763bb7bcc69867204497d6cf0de0e7e
#
_entry.id   7763bb7bcc69867204497d6cf0de0e7e
#
_cell.length_a   1.000
_cell.length_b   1.000
_cell.length_c   1.000
_cell.angle_alpha   90.00
_cell.angle_beta   90.00
_cell.angle_gamma   90.00
#
_symmetry.space_group_name_H-M   'P 1'
#
loop_
_entity.id
_entity.type
_entity.pdbx_description
1 polymer ?
#
loop_
_entity_poly.entity_id
_entity_poly.type
_entity_poly.pdbx_seq_one_letter_code
_entity_poly.pdbx_strand_id
1 'polypeptide(L)'
;TAKAKEVGVKKAVVTHASQAPWKLSMDQAKACIDNGAYLEHSVLPYFKGPHAVIPGYREQPQVTMEEFASYIALAPDRQFISTDLGQALNPNPVDGMRTFITGLRKAGVKDDVLNAVTRKTPAMLLGLD
;
A
#
# COMPACT_ATOMS: atom_id res chain seq x y z
N THR A 1 -9.60 -11.18 -7.90
CA THR A 1 -9.93 -11.58 -6.50
C THR A 1 -11.13 -12.53 -6.43
N ALA A 2 -12.25 -12.27 -7.18
CA ALA A 2 -13.42 -13.15 -7.16
C ALA A 2 -13.07 -14.62 -7.47
N LYS A 3 -12.28 -14.87 -8.53
CA LYS A 3 -11.84 -16.22 -8.89
C LYS A 3 -10.98 -16.88 -7.81
N ALA A 4 -10.12 -16.12 -7.14
CA ALA A 4 -9.32 -16.63 -6.03
C ALA A 4 -10.22 -17.11 -4.88
N LYS A 5 -11.26 -16.35 -4.55
CA LYS A 5 -12.26 -16.72 -3.54
C LYS A 5 -13.02 -18.00 -3.95
N GLU A 6 -13.46 -18.08 -5.21
CA GLU A 6 -14.19 -19.24 -5.76
C GLU A 6 -13.39 -20.53 -5.65
N VAL A 7 -12.09 -20.50 -5.91
CA VAL A 7 -11.20 -21.67 -5.82
C VAL A 7 -10.61 -21.89 -4.42
N GLY A 8 -11.10 -21.18 -3.39
CA GLY A 8 -10.77 -21.41 -1.99
C GLY A 8 -9.46 -20.81 -1.50
N VAL A 9 -8.88 -19.83 -2.22
CA VAL A 9 -7.70 -19.08 -1.73
C VAL A 9 -8.10 -18.24 -0.53
N LYS A 10 -7.51 -18.51 0.64
CA LYS A 10 -7.86 -17.85 1.90
C LYS A 10 -7.20 -16.52 2.13
N LYS A 11 -5.98 -16.32 1.60
CA LYS A 11 -5.14 -15.13 1.80
C LYS A 11 -4.67 -14.58 0.44
N ALA A 12 -5.61 -14.06 -0.37
CA ALA A 12 -5.28 -13.39 -1.63
C ALA A 12 -4.79 -11.97 -1.35
N VAL A 13 -3.67 -11.59 -1.95
CA VAL A 13 -3.11 -10.23 -1.85
C VAL A 13 -3.13 -9.58 -3.23
N VAL A 14 -3.59 -8.34 -3.30
CA VAL A 14 -3.45 -7.47 -4.47
C VAL A 14 -2.26 -6.56 -4.21
N THR A 15 -1.15 -6.88 -4.86
CA THR A 15 0.11 -6.13 -4.77
C THR A 15 0.01 -4.84 -5.57
N HIS A 16 0.64 -3.76 -5.08
CA HIS A 16 0.71 -2.44 -5.74
C HIS A 16 -0.67 -1.81 -6.01
N ALA A 17 -1.63 -2.01 -5.12
CA ALA A 17 -3.03 -1.62 -5.32
C ALA A 17 -3.24 -0.12 -5.64
N SER A 18 -2.35 0.76 -5.18
CA SER A 18 -2.36 2.20 -5.44
C SER A 18 -1.33 2.68 -6.47
N GLN A 19 -0.61 1.79 -7.15
CA GLN A 19 0.50 2.13 -8.04
C GLN A 19 0.14 1.97 -9.52
N ALA A 20 0.37 3.02 -10.33
CA ALA A 20 0.28 2.89 -11.78
C ALA A 20 1.32 1.91 -12.35
N PRO A 21 1.03 1.18 -13.44
CA PRO A 21 -0.20 1.27 -14.25
C PRO A 21 -1.38 0.46 -13.69
N TRP A 22 -1.21 -0.32 -12.63
CA TRP A 22 -2.23 -1.24 -12.07
C TRP A 22 -3.11 -0.60 -11.00
N LYS A 23 -2.96 0.68 -10.75
CA LYS A 23 -3.70 1.42 -9.73
C LYS A 23 -5.20 1.13 -9.81
N LEU A 24 -5.74 0.59 -8.73
CA LEU A 24 -7.18 0.36 -8.60
C LEU A 24 -7.93 1.68 -8.39
N SER A 25 -9.14 1.81 -8.94
CA SER A 25 -10.08 2.81 -8.45
C SER A 25 -10.56 2.45 -7.04
N MET A 26 -11.15 3.41 -6.31
CA MET A 26 -11.70 3.15 -4.98
C MET A 26 -12.78 2.06 -5.01
N ASP A 27 -13.63 2.02 -6.04
CA ASP A 27 -14.65 0.99 -6.22
C ASP A 27 -14.03 -0.39 -6.48
N GLN A 28 -12.96 -0.44 -7.29
CA GLN A 28 -12.22 -1.68 -7.53
C GLN A 28 -11.51 -2.17 -6.27
N ALA A 29 -10.90 -1.27 -5.50
CA ALA A 29 -10.27 -1.58 -4.22
C ALA A 29 -11.30 -2.16 -3.23
N LYS A 30 -12.45 -1.51 -3.11
CA LYS A 30 -13.57 -2.00 -2.30
C LYS A 30 -14.05 -3.38 -2.77
N ALA A 31 -14.26 -3.57 -4.06
CA ALA A 31 -14.69 -4.87 -4.61
C ALA A 31 -13.66 -5.99 -4.34
N CYS A 32 -12.36 -5.67 -4.36
CA CYS A 32 -11.31 -6.63 -3.97
C CYS A 32 -11.43 -7.04 -2.50
N ILE A 33 -11.63 -6.06 -1.62
CA ILE A 33 -11.81 -6.27 -0.17
C ILE A 33 -13.08 -7.09 0.10
N ASP A 34 -14.21 -6.76 -0.53
CA ASP A 34 -15.49 -7.49 -0.39
C ASP A 34 -15.37 -8.95 -0.86
N ASN A 35 -14.46 -9.24 -1.78
CA ASN A 35 -14.09 -10.60 -2.19
C ASN A 35 -13.06 -11.27 -1.25
N GLY A 36 -12.71 -10.65 -0.12
CA GLY A 36 -11.83 -11.21 0.89
C GLY A 36 -10.35 -11.04 0.62
N ALA A 37 -9.96 -10.22 -0.37
CA ALA A 37 -8.56 -9.93 -0.63
C ALA A 37 -7.98 -8.90 0.35
N TYR A 38 -6.67 -8.92 0.47
CA TYR A 38 -5.86 -7.89 1.13
C TYR A 38 -5.22 -6.99 0.08
N LEU A 39 -5.09 -5.71 0.38
CA LEU A 39 -4.42 -4.75 -0.51
C LEU A 39 -3.06 -4.38 0.07
N GLU A 40 -2.05 -4.42 -0.78
CA GLU A 40 -0.72 -3.93 -0.46
C GLU A 40 -0.50 -2.57 -1.08
N HIS A 41 0.01 -1.62 -0.28
CA HIS A 41 0.39 -0.29 -0.69
C HIS A 41 1.88 -0.07 -0.43
N SER A 42 2.68 0.04 -1.49
CA SER A 42 4.09 0.38 -1.37
C SER A 42 4.32 1.89 -1.37
N VAL A 43 5.35 2.37 -0.67
CA VAL A 43 5.69 3.79 -0.64
C VAL A 43 6.36 4.28 -1.93
N LEU A 44 6.89 3.38 -2.75
CA LEU A 44 7.63 3.74 -3.96
C LEU A 44 6.94 4.77 -4.85
N PRO A 45 5.60 4.70 -5.12
CA PRO A 45 4.92 5.70 -5.93
C PRO A 45 4.97 7.14 -5.36
N TYR A 46 5.18 7.30 -4.07
CA TYR A 46 5.38 8.62 -3.46
C TYR A 46 6.67 9.31 -3.95
N PHE A 47 7.70 8.53 -4.29
CA PHE A 47 8.98 9.03 -4.80
C PHE A 47 9.01 9.20 -6.34
N LYS A 48 7.87 9.03 -7.01
CA LYS A 48 7.69 9.27 -8.45
C LYS A 48 7.20 10.69 -8.72
N GLY A 49 7.03 11.04 -10.00
CA GLY A 49 6.56 12.36 -10.40
C GLY A 49 7.68 13.34 -10.74
N PRO A 50 7.35 14.59 -11.08
CA PRO A 50 8.28 15.56 -11.70
C PRO A 50 9.56 15.84 -10.89
N HIS A 51 9.53 15.63 -9.58
CA HIS A 51 10.66 15.86 -8.67
C HIS A 51 11.43 14.58 -8.32
N ALA A 52 11.12 13.46 -8.97
CA ALA A 52 11.80 12.19 -8.69
C ALA A 52 13.30 12.30 -8.94
N VAL A 53 14.08 11.73 -8.01
CA VAL A 53 15.55 11.64 -8.12
C VAL A 53 15.94 10.75 -9.30
N ILE A 54 15.23 9.63 -9.48
CA ILE A 54 15.42 8.72 -10.60
C ILE A 54 14.77 9.31 -11.86
N PRO A 55 15.54 9.61 -12.92
CA PRO A 55 15.00 10.25 -14.12
C PRO A 55 13.80 9.53 -14.74
N GLY A 56 13.84 8.20 -14.84
CA GLY A 56 12.75 7.38 -15.40
C GLY A 56 11.44 7.38 -14.56
N TYR A 57 11.45 7.98 -13.37
CA TYR A 57 10.25 8.13 -12.54
C TYR A 57 9.55 9.48 -12.71
N ARG A 58 10.18 10.45 -13.38
CA ARG A 58 9.65 11.82 -13.49
C ARG A 58 8.36 11.94 -14.27
N GLU A 59 8.16 11.05 -15.23
CA GLU A 59 6.94 10.98 -16.05
C GLU A 59 5.87 10.02 -15.48
N GLN A 60 6.20 9.33 -14.37
CA GLN A 60 5.27 8.40 -13.74
C GLN A 60 4.40 9.13 -12.72
N PRO A 61 3.11 8.75 -12.60
CA PRO A 61 2.23 9.39 -11.64
C PRO A 61 2.70 9.15 -10.20
N GLN A 62 2.73 10.24 -9.43
CA GLN A 62 2.95 10.20 -7.99
C GLN A 62 1.66 9.82 -7.27
N VAL A 63 1.78 9.16 -6.12
CA VAL A 63 0.68 8.93 -5.17
C VAL A 63 0.97 9.73 -3.92
N THR A 64 0.01 10.54 -3.45
CA THR A 64 0.17 11.36 -2.25
C THR A 64 -0.13 10.57 -0.98
N MET A 65 0.29 11.09 0.17
CA MET A 65 0.00 10.45 1.47
C MET A 65 -1.49 10.48 1.81
N GLU A 66 -2.20 11.54 1.40
CA GLU A 66 -3.65 11.67 1.53
C GLU A 66 -4.39 10.63 0.69
N GLU A 67 -3.87 10.34 -0.50
CA GLU A 67 -4.42 9.31 -1.36
C GLU A 67 -4.22 7.92 -0.78
N PHE A 68 -3.03 7.58 -0.27
CA PHE A 68 -2.82 6.35 0.49
C PHE A 68 -3.74 6.24 1.70
N ALA A 69 -3.89 7.33 2.47
CA ALA A 69 -4.80 7.37 3.62
C ALA A 69 -6.25 7.08 3.22
N SER A 70 -6.69 7.56 2.05
CA SER A 70 -8.03 7.30 1.52
C SER A 70 -8.26 5.81 1.20
N TYR A 71 -7.26 5.12 0.62
CA TYR A 71 -7.33 3.67 0.43
C TYR A 71 -7.39 2.93 1.77
N ILE A 72 -6.50 3.27 2.70
CA ILE A 72 -6.41 2.62 4.01
C ILE A 72 -7.73 2.78 4.79
N ALA A 73 -8.42 3.90 4.67
CA ALA A 73 -9.70 4.16 5.32
C ALA A 73 -10.83 3.22 4.88
N LEU A 74 -10.74 2.55 3.71
CA LEU A 74 -11.77 1.62 3.24
C LEU A 74 -11.96 0.42 4.18
N ALA A 75 -10.86 -0.19 4.64
CA ALA A 75 -10.86 -1.31 5.57
C ALA A 75 -9.42 -1.54 6.10
N PRO A 76 -9.02 -0.89 7.19
CA PRO A 76 -7.65 -0.94 7.70
C PRO A 76 -7.14 -2.36 8.04
N ASP A 77 -8.04 -3.26 8.44
CA ASP A 77 -7.76 -4.67 8.76
C ASP A 77 -7.56 -5.57 7.53
N ARG A 78 -7.83 -5.05 6.35
CA ARG A 78 -7.64 -5.73 5.06
C ARG A 78 -6.54 -5.12 4.22
N GLN A 79 -5.70 -4.30 4.81
CA GLN A 79 -4.64 -3.60 4.09
C GLN A 79 -3.33 -3.63 4.86
N PHE A 80 -2.23 -3.53 4.13
CA PHE A 80 -0.91 -3.38 4.72
C PHE A 80 0.00 -2.54 3.83
N ILE A 81 1.07 -2.04 4.42
CA ILE A 81 2.03 -1.18 3.73
C ILE A 81 3.39 -1.87 3.61
N SER A 82 4.07 -1.55 2.51
CA SER A 82 5.42 -2.01 2.18
C SER A 82 6.25 -0.86 1.62
N THR A 83 7.47 -1.12 1.21
CA THR A 83 8.30 -0.06 0.62
C THR A 83 8.49 -0.18 -0.88
N ASP A 84 8.70 -1.37 -1.41
CA ASP A 84 9.13 -1.62 -2.80
C ASP A 84 10.40 -0.80 -3.16
N LEU A 85 11.26 -0.54 -2.16
CA LEU A 85 12.50 0.22 -2.30
C LEU A 85 13.70 -0.73 -2.35
N GLY A 86 14.73 -0.33 -3.07
CA GLY A 86 15.96 -1.06 -3.32
C GLY A 86 16.74 -0.49 -4.51
N GLN A 87 16.16 0.51 -5.17
CA GLN A 87 16.77 1.19 -6.30
C GLN A 87 17.84 2.16 -5.78
N ALA A 88 18.98 2.21 -6.44
CA ALA A 88 20.20 2.88 -5.97
C ALA A 88 20.05 4.36 -5.57
N LEU A 89 19.12 5.10 -6.14
CA LEU A 89 18.94 6.52 -5.87
C LEU A 89 17.73 6.83 -4.98
N ASN A 90 16.95 5.83 -4.60
CA ASN A 90 15.87 5.98 -3.64
C ASN A 90 16.38 5.85 -2.19
N PRO A 91 15.62 6.31 -1.20
CA PRO A 91 15.90 6.01 0.20
C PRO A 91 16.02 4.49 0.42
N ASN A 92 16.82 4.08 1.42
CA ASN A 92 16.81 2.69 1.83
C ASN A 92 15.42 2.28 2.37
N PRO A 93 15.06 0.97 2.39
CA PRO A 93 13.74 0.51 2.81
C PRO A 93 13.32 0.97 4.22
N VAL A 94 14.26 1.08 5.16
CA VAL A 94 13.95 1.50 6.54
C VAL A 94 13.53 2.97 6.58
N ASP A 95 14.26 3.85 5.90
CA ASP A 95 13.94 5.27 5.83
C ASP A 95 12.68 5.52 5.00
N GLY A 96 12.48 4.73 3.94
CA GLY A 96 11.25 4.74 3.16
C GLY A 96 10.03 4.38 4.01
N MET A 97 10.13 3.35 4.84
CA MET A 97 9.05 2.96 5.77
C MET A 97 8.78 4.05 6.82
N ARG A 98 9.83 4.66 7.38
CA ARG A 98 9.69 5.80 8.31
C ARG A 98 9.00 6.98 7.64
N THR A 99 9.38 7.29 6.40
CA THR A 99 8.72 8.35 5.60
C THR A 99 7.25 8.04 5.39
N PHE A 100 6.92 6.79 5.04
CA PHE A 100 5.53 6.39 4.83
C PHE A 100 4.69 6.52 6.09
N ILE A 101 5.13 5.95 7.21
CA ILE A 101 4.41 6.02 8.49
C ILE A 101 4.23 7.48 8.93
N THR A 102 5.28 8.29 8.83
CA THR A 102 5.23 9.71 9.21
C THR A 102 4.29 10.50 8.31
N GLY A 103 4.31 10.24 7.00
CA GLY A 103 3.43 10.87 6.02
C GLY A 103 1.97 10.52 6.24
N LEU A 104 1.66 9.24 6.45
CA LEU A 104 0.30 8.77 6.75
C LEU A 104 -0.24 9.39 8.05
N ARG A 105 0.60 9.47 9.10
CA ARG A 105 0.21 10.15 10.35
C ARG A 105 -0.12 11.62 10.13
N LYS A 106 0.67 12.35 9.33
CA LYS A 106 0.39 13.75 8.95
C LYS A 106 -0.87 13.87 8.09
N ALA A 107 -1.18 12.88 7.28
CA ALA A 107 -2.44 12.78 6.51
C ALA A 107 -3.65 12.36 7.36
N GLY A 108 -3.50 12.24 8.68
CA GLY A 108 -4.58 11.99 9.63
C GLY A 108 -4.86 10.51 9.95
N VAL A 109 -4.02 9.58 9.49
CA VAL A 109 -4.17 8.16 9.85
C VAL A 109 -3.77 7.97 11.32
N LYS A 110 -4.68 7.39 12.10
CA LYS A 110 -4.51 7.18 13.54
C LYS A 110 -3.51 6.07 13.85
N ASP A 111 -2.89 6.12 15.03
CA ASP A 111 -1.83 5.18 15.43
C ASP A 111 -2.31 3.72 15.55
N ASP A 112 -3.55 3.48 15.92
CA ASP A 112 -4.14 2.13 15.93
C ASP A 112 -4.28 1.55 14.51
N VAL A 113 -4.65 2.39 13.54
CA VAL A 113 -4.70 2.03 12.11
C VAL A 113 -3.30 1.81 11.56
N LEU A 114 -2.34 2.69 11.88
CA LEU A 114 -0.94 2.51 11.51
C LEU A 114 -0.40 1.18 12.03
N ASN A 115 -0.68 0.84 13.29
CA ASN A 115 -0.29 -0.45 13.87
C ASN A 115 -0.97 -1.65 13.17
N ALA A 116 -2.23 -1.48 12.75
CA ALA A 116 -2.90 -2.52 11.96
C ALA A 116 -2.18 -2.80 10.64
N VAL A 117 -1.94 -1.75 9.83
CA VAL A 117 -1.37 -1.91 8.48
C VAL A 117 0.13 -2.20 8.44
N THR A 118 0.87 -1.88 9.53
CA THR A 118 2.32 -2.13 9.61
C THR A 118 2.71 -3.42 10.32
N ARG A 119 1.85 -3.95 11.21
CA ARG A 119 2.18 -5.08 12.08
C ARG A 119 1.13 -6.17 12.09
N LYS A 120 -0.12 -5.86 12.49
CA LYS A 120 -1.15 -6.88 12.72
C LYS A 120 -1.51 -7.61 11.42
N THR A 121 -1.86 -6.88 10.37
CA THR A 121 -2.22 -7.49 9.10
C THR A 121 -1.08 -8.27 8.47
N PRO A 122 0.17 -7.75 8.38
CA PRO A 122 1.31 -8.55 7.91
C PRO A 122 1.58 -9.80 8.76
N ALA A 123 1.53 -9.70 10.09
CA ALA A 123 1.74 -10.85 10.98
C ALA A 123 0.71 -11.94 10.74
N MET A 124 -0.58 -11.57 10.70
CA MET A 124 -1.68 -12.49 10.40
C MET A 124 -1.53 -13.16 9.02
N LEU A 125 -1.12 -12.39 8.00
CA LEU A 125 -0.90 -12.94 6.66
C LEU A 125 0.22 -13.98 6.65
N LEU A 126 1.27 -13.77 7.45
CA LEU A 126 2.43 -14.66 7.59
C LEU A 126 2.20 -15.78 8.60
N GLY A 127 1.08 -15.77 9.35
CA GLY A 127 0.81 -16.77 10.39
C GLY A 127 1.70 -16.61 11.63
N LEU A 128 2.01 -15.37 12.01
CA LEU A 128 2.87 -15.00 13.14
C LEU A 128 2.07 -14.42 14.34
N ASP A 129 0.77 -14.53 14.32
CA ASP A 129 -0.20 -14.07 15.34
C ASP A 129 -0.58 -15.17 16.34
#